data_85b8cf1e8960daa03c67957dea7d891c
#
_entry.id   85b8cf1e8960daa03c67957dea7d891c
#
_cell.length_a   1.000
_cell.length_b   1.000
_cell.length_c   1.000
_cell.angle_alpha   90.00
_cell.angle_beta   90.00
_cell.angle_gamma   90.00
#
_symmetry.space_group_name_H-M   'P 1'
#
loop_
_entity.id
_entity.type
_entity.pdbx_description
1 polymer ?
#
loop_
_entity_poly.entity_id
_entity_poly.type
_entity_poly.pdbx_seq_one_letter_code
_entity_poly.pdbx_strand_id
1 'polypeptide(L)'
;MFDAYLVIETTGCISSYDKIIVLGLYLDNGNQRKIVQLTGEVLTKESLIAAISGVQNLFTYNGNRFDLPFIQEILKINIEAIVPNHHDLIYDCWRCNLYAGLKETEKQLNIHRKHQSVSGGHGQPVAKIPRERRQKSYCSAS
;
A
#
# COMPACT_ATOMS: atom_id res chain seq x y z
N MET A 1 -18.25 -0.97 11.17
CA MET A 1 -16.84 -1.29 11.11
C MET A 1 -16.40 -1.43 9.67
N PHE A 2 -15.18 -1.06 9.39
CA PHE A 2 -14.68 -1.06 8.02
C PHE A 2 -13.61 -2.10 7.82
N ASP A 3 -13.59 -2.68 6.62
CA ASP A 3 -12.42 -3.33 6.09
C ASP A 3 -11.63 -2.29 5.33
N ALA A 4 -10.33 -2.33 5.44
CA ALA A 4 -9.45 -1.36 4.79
C ALA A 4 -8.39 -2.07 3.95
N TYR A 5 -8.10 -1.50 2.79
CA TYR A 5 -7.01 -1.95 1.93
C TYR A 5 -6.00 -0.81 1.87
N LEU A 6 -4.78 -1.08 2.28
CA LEU A 6 -3.75 -0.06 2.44
C LEU A 6 -2.64 -0.27 1.44
N VAL A 7 -2.18 0.82 0.84
CA VAL A 7 -1.03 0.81 -0.06
C VAL A 7 -0.25 2.11 0.11
N ILE A 8 1.06 2.04 -0.03
CA ILE A 8 1.90 3.24 -0.06
C ILE A 8 2.71 3.28 -1.34
N GLU A 9 3.01 4.48 -1.79
CA GLU A 9 4.01 4.75 -2.81
C GLU A 9 5.15 5.50 -2.16
N THR A 10 6.36 5.10 -2.47
CA THR A 10 7.56 5.65 -1.85
C THR A 10 8.59 6.03 -2.88
N THR A 11 9.58 6.82 -2.48
CA THR A 11 10.68 7.19 -3.36
C THR A 11 11.67 6.05 -3.58
N GLY A 12 11.69 5.09 -2.68
CA GLY A 12 12.57 3.93 -2.78
C GLY A 12 12.23 2.88 -1.74
N CYS A 13 13.14 1.96 -1.49
CA CYS A 13 12.90 0.81 -0.61
C CYS A 13 13.42 0.99 0.82
N ILE A 14 14.12 2.05 1.10
CA ILE A 14 14.85 2.19 2.36
C ILE A 14 14.22 3.28 3.22
N SER A 15 13.49 2.86 4.23
CA SER A 15 12.72 3.78 5.07
C SER A 15 13.57 4.78 5.85
N SER A 16 14.84 4.51 6.03
CA SER A 16 15.72 5.41 6.78
C SER A 16 16.03 6.71 6.02
N TYR A 17 15.89 6.73 4.68
CA TYR A 17 16.09 7.95 3.92
C TYR A 17 15.13 8.14 2.75
N ASP A 18 14.32 7.17 2.43
CA ASP A 18 13.27 7.33 1.43
C ASP A 18 11.99 7.87 2.09
N LYS A 19 11.12 8.43 1.28
CA LYS A 19 9.89 9.07 1.75
C LYS A 19 8.66 8.36 1.23
N ILE A 20 7.57 8.48 1.98
CA ILE A 20 6.26 8.08 1.48
C ILE A 20 5.71 9.24 0.64
N ILE A 21 5.39 8.95 -0.61
CA ILE A 21 4.80 9.94 -1.52
C ILE A 21 3.30 10.03 -1.28
N VAL A 22 2.64 8.87 -1.22
CA VAL A 22 1.20 8.79 -0.97
C VAL A 22 0.91 7.54 -0.16
N LEU A 23 -0.03 7.68 0.77
CA LEU A 23 -0.62 6.56 1.50
C LEU A 23 -2.08 6.51 1.12
N GLY A 24 -2.52 5.39 0.57
CA GLY A 24 -3.89 5.19 0.14
C GLY A 24 -4.61 4.16 0.99
N LEU A 25 -5.85 4.46 1.30
CA LEU A 25 -6.75 3.54 2.00
C LEU A 25 -8.05 3.45 1.23
N TYR A 26 -8.48 2.23 0.97
CA TYR A 26 -9.83 1.95 0.48
C TYR A 26 -10.60 1.31 1.62
N LEU A 27 -11.67 1.96 2.02
CA LEU A 27 -12.48 1.55 3.16
C LEU A 27 -13.84 1.06 2.68
N ASP A 28 -14.27 -0.09 3.17
CA ASP A 28 -15.55 -0.67 2.79
C ASP A 28 -16.20 -1.30 4.03
N ASN A 29 -17.45 -0.96 4.28
CA ASN A 29 -18.22 -1.59 5.38
C ASN A 29 -19.45 -2.34 4.85
N GLY A 30 -19.53 -2.58 3.55
CA GLY A 30 -20.67 -3.22 2.92
C GLY A 30 -21.74 -2.25 2.45
N ASN A 31 -21.90 -1.13 3.11
CA ASN A 31 -22.88 -0.10 2.77
C ASN A 31 -22.24 1.15 2.19
N GLN A 32 -21.06 1.48 2.67
CA GLN A 32 -20.32 2.66 2.26
C GLN A 32 -18.93 2.29 1.80
N ARG A 33 -18.45 2.99 0.80
CA ARG A 33 -17.10 2.87 0.28
C ARG A 33 -16.45 4.23 0.28
N LYS A 34 -15.18 4.26 0.68
CA LYS A 34 -14.50 5.52 0.89
C LYS A 34 -13.04 5.36 0.52
N ILE A 35 -12.51 6.33 -0.21
CA ILE A 35 -11.08 6.37 -0.53
C ILE A 35 -10.45 7.50 0.24
N VAL A 36 -9.36 7.21 0.91
CA VAL A 36 -8.56 8.21 1.63
C VAL A 36 -7.17 8.21 1.03
N GLN A 37 -6.69 9.39 0.65
CA GLN A 37 -5.32 9.56 0.17
C GLN A 37 -4.64 10.61 1.02
N LEU A 38 -3.53 10.24 1.61
CA LEU A 38 -2.73 11.13 2.44
C LEU A 38 -1.43 11.42 1.73
N THR A 39 -1.21 12.70 1.42
CA THR A 39 -0.01 13.14 0.70
C THR A 39 0.50 14.44 1.31
N GLY A 40 1.79 14.70 1.15
CA GLY A 40 2.37 15.97 1.55
C GLY A 40 2.12 16.31 3.01
N GLU A 41 1.59 17.49 3.24
CA GLU A 41 1.37 18.00 4.59
C GLU A 41 0.28 17.26 5.36
N VAL A 42 -0.65 16.61 4.66
CA VAL A 42 -1.71 15.86 5.34
C VAL A 42 -1.29 14.43 5.67
N LEU A 43 -0.12 14.01 5.22
CA LEU A 43 0.41 12.71 5.56
C LEU A 43 1.07 12.78 6.94
N THR A 44 0.26 12.68 7.96
CA THR A 44 0.70 12.77 9.36
C THR A 44 0.21 11.56 10.15
N LYS A 45 0.83 11.37 11.31
CA LYS A 45 0.42 10.31 12.23
C LYS A 45 -1.04 10.48 12.62
N GLU A 46 -1.44 11.70 12.91
CA GLU A 46 -2.81 12.01 13.35
C GLU A 46 -3.83 11.74 12.26
N SER A 47 -3.51 12.12 11.02
CA SER A 47 -4.38 11.86 9.87
C SER A 47 -4.55 10.37 9.63
N LEU A 48 -3.48 9.61 9.77
CA LEU A 48 -3.54 8.17 9.58
C LEU A 48 -4.36 7.51 10.70
N ILE A 49 -4.13 7.90 11.94
CA ILE A 49 -4.91 7.37 13.07
C ILE A 49 -6.40 7.64 12.86
N ALA A 50 -6.75 8.86 12.43
CA ALA A 50 -8.14 9.20 12.16
C ALA A 50 -8.72 8.34 11.03
N ALA A 51 -7.92 8.09 9.99
CA ALA A 51 -8.38 7.33 8.84
C ALA A 51 -8.62 5.85 9.15
N ILE A 52 -7.81 5.26 10.03
CA ILE A 52 -7.95 3.85 10.39
C ILE A 52 -8.83 3.61 11.62
N SER A 53 -9.33 4.68 12.21
CA SER A 53 -10.28 4.57 13.31
C SER A 53 -11.53 3.84 12.83
N GLY A 54 -11.92 2.77 13.51
CA GLY A 54 -13.06 1.97 13.11
C GLY A 54 -12.76 0.88 12.09
N VAL A 55 -11.50 0.72 11.70
CA VAL A 55 -11.10 -0.39 10.84
C VAL A 55 -10.98 -1.66 11.65
N GLN A 56 -11.66 -2.71 11.20
CA GLN A 56 -11.61 -4.02 11.84
C GLN A 56 -10.56 -4.90 11.21
N ASN A 57 -10.55 -4.95 9.89
CA ASN A 57 -9.61 -5.78 9.14
C ASN A 57 -8.81 -4.90 8.19
N LEU A 58 -7.51 -5.05 8.22
CA LEU A 58 -6.59 -4.35 7.33
C LEU A 58 -5.99 -5.36 6.36
N PHE A 59 -6.09 -5.05 5.07
CA PHE A 59 -5.51 -5.86 4.02
C PHE A 59 -4.37 -5.10 3.36
N THR A 60 -3.26 -5.79 3.14
CA THR A 60 -2.11 -5.26 2.43
C THR A 60 -1.61 -6.28 1.42
N TYR A 61 -0.70 -5.86 0.56
CA TYR A 61 0.06 -6.76 -0.29
C TYR A 61 1.54 -6.55 -0.01
N ASN A 62 2.16 -7.51 0.65
CA ASN A 62 3.53 -7.43 1.16
C ASN A 62 3.71 -6.33 2.21
N GLY A 63 2.62 -5.95 2.87
CA GLY A 63 2.64 -4.88 3.87
C GLY A 63 3.42 -5.24 5.10
N ASN A 64 3.44 -6.52 5.44
CA ASN A 64 4.17 -7.00 6.60
C ASN A 64 5.68 -6.73 6.49
N ARG A 65 6.21 -6.78 5.27
CA ARG A 65 7.63 -6.55 5.01
C ARG A 65 7.95 -5.16 4.50
N PHE A 66 6.98 -4.45 3.94
CA PHE A 66 7.23 -3.18 3.28
C PHE A 66 6.39 -2.04 3.85
N ASP A 67 5.07 -2.07 3.62
CA ASP A 67 4.23 -0.92 3.94
C ASP A 67 4.24 -0.59 5.44
N LEU A 68 4.01 -1.58 6.29
CA LEU A 68 3.88 -1.34 7.73
C LEU A 68 5.19 -0.94 8.38
N PRO A 69 6.34 -1.60 8.10
CA PRO A 69 7.61 -1.12 8.63
C PRO A 69 7.98 0.27 8.14
N PHE A 70 7.65 0.59 6.88
CA PHE A 70 7.94 1.89 6.31
C PHE A 70 7.13 2.99 7.02
N ILE A 71 5.85 2.71 7.24
CA ILE A 71 4.96 3.63 7.96
C ILE A 71 5.44 3.81 9.40
N GLN A 72 5.83 2.74 10.06
CA GLN A 72 6.32 2.82 11.43
C GLN A 72 7.59 3.66 11.54
N GLU A 73 8.49 3.52 10.59
CA GLU A 73 9.73 4.29 10.60
C GLU A 73 9.46 5.78 10.38
N ILE A 74 8.61 6.12 9.42
CA ILE A 74 8.39 7.51 9.02
C ILE A 74 7.35 8.21 9.90
N LEU A 75 6.22 7.58 10.14
CA LEU A 75 5.11 8.19 10.89
C LEU A 75 5.11 7.83 12.37
N LYS A 76 6.00 6.92 12.78
CA LYS A 76 6.09 6.49 14.17
C LYS A 76 4.78 5.92 14.70
N ILE A 77 4.13 5.10 13.89
CA ILE A 77 2.88 4.48 14.25
C ILE A 77 2.93 2.98 13.94
N ASN A 78 2.56 2.17 14.92
CA ASN A 78 2.39 0.74 14.73
C ASN A 78 0.93 0.45 14.46
N ILE A 79 0.61 0.28 13.18
CA ILE A 79 -0.78 0.05 12.75
C ILE A 79 -1.35 -1.22 13.36
N GLU A 80 -0.53 -2.27 13.48
CA GLU A 80 -1.00 -3.55 14.03
C GLU A 80 -1.39 -3.45 15.50
N ALA A 81 -0.92 -2.42 16.22
CA ALA A 81 -1.36 -2.19 17.59
C ALA A 81 -2.72 -1.49 17.66
N ILE A 82 -3.17 -0.93 16.55
CA ILE A 82 -4.42 -0.15 16.49
C ILE A 82 -5.53 -0.95 15.83
N VAL A 83 -5.22 -1.63 14.72
CA VAL A 83 -6.20 -2.41 13.96
C VAL A 83 -6.21 -3.84 14.48
N PRO A 84 -7.39 -4.39 14.83
CA PRO A 84 -7.45 -5.74 15.41
C PRO A 84 -6.89 -6.85 14.54
N ASN A 85 -7.14 -6.79 13.24
CA ASN A 85 -6.74 -7.88 12.34
C ASN A 85 -6.00 -7.33 11.13
N HIS A 86 -4.84 -7.91 10.86
CA HIS A 86 -4.06 -7.61 9.66
C HIS A 86 -3.91 -8.87 8.81
N HIS A 87 -4.19 -8.74 7.52
CA HIS A 87 -4.08 -9.83 6.56
C HIS A 87 -3.19 -9.38 5.41
N ASP A 88 -2.04 -10.02 5.29
CA ASP A 88 -1.14 -9.73 4.17
C ASP A 88 -1.42 -10.73 3.06
N LEU A 89 -2.00 -10.23 1.98
CA LEU A 89 -2.47 -11.05 0.86
C LEU A 89 -1.33 -11.74 0.10
N ILE A 90 -0.10 -11.30 0.29
CA ILE A 90 1.02 -11.94 -0.40
C ILE A 90 1.16 -13.41 0.00
N TYR A 91 0.84 -13.74 1.24
CA TYR A 91 0.93 -15.12 1.70
C TYR A 91 -0.14 -16.00 1.06
N ASP A 92 -1.33 -15.46 0.82
CA ASP A 92 -2.38 -16.16 0.09
C ASP A 92 -1.97 -16.39 -1.35
N CYS A 93 -1.36 -15.39 -1.97
CA CYS A 93 -0.86 -15.53 -3.33
C CYS A 93 0.23 -16.60 -3.42
N TRP A 94 1.13 -16.66 -2.46
CA TRP A 94 2.17 -17.70 -2.43
C TRP A 94 1.57 -19.10 -2.33
N ARG A 95 0.51 -19.27 -1.55
CA ARG A 95 -0.18 -20.56 -1.47
C ARG A 95 -0.81 -20.98 -2.79
N CYS A 96 -1.08 -20.01 -3.65
CA CYS A 96 -1.62 -20.26 -5.00
C CYS A 96 -0.53 -20.22 -6.07
N ASN A 97 0.75 -20.29 -5.67
CA ASN A 97 1.89 -20.24 -6.59
C ASN A 97 1.99 -18.93 -7.38
N LEU A 98 1.52 -17.82 -6.81
CA LEU A 98 1.62 -16.50 -7.38
C LEU A 98 2.72 -15.73 -6.64
N TYR A 99 3.89 -15.65 -7.25
CA TYR A 99 5.08 -15.11 -6.58
C TYR A 99 5.54 -13.76 -7.11
N ALA A 100 4.75 -13.13 -7.96
CA ALA A 100 5.10 -11.86 -8.56
C ALA A 100 4.67 -10.68 -7.68
N GLY A 101 5.02 -9.48 -8.09
CA GLY A 101 4.52 -8.28 -7.46
C GLY A 101 3.03 -8.08 -7.76
N LEU A 102 2.43 -7.12 -7.08
CA LEU A 102 0.97 -6.94 -7.15
C LEU A 102 0.46 -6.77 -8.58
N LYS A 103 1.09 -5.94 -9.39
CA LYS A 103 0.63 -5.71 -10.77
C LYS A 103 0.63 -6.99 -11.59
N GLU A 104 1.68 -7.77 -11.47
CA GLU A 104 1.79 -9.00 -12.24
C GLU A 104 0.82 -10.06 -11.73
N THR A 105 0.64 -10.12 -10.42
CA THR A 105 -0.34 -11.02 -9.82
C THR A 105 -1.75 -10.69 -10.30
N GLU A 106 -2.08 -9.40 -10.38
CA GLU A 106 -3.38 -8.97 -10.92
C GLU A 106 -3.57 -9.46 -12.36
N LYS A 107 -2.53 -9.35 -13.20
CA LYS A 107 -2.59 -9.83 -14.58
C LYS A 107 -2.82 -11.34 -14.62
N GLN A 108 -2.11 -12.09 -13.80
CA GLN A 108 -2.25 -13.55 -13.76
C GLN A 108 -3.65 -13.96 -13.30
N LEU A 109 -4.31 -13.14 -12.50
CA LEU A 109 -5.67 -13.37 -12.03
C LEU A 109 -6.73 -12.74 -12.94
N ASN A 110 -6.32 -12.15 -14.08
CA ASN A 110 -7.21 -11.47 -15.01
C ASN A 110 -7.96 -10.30 -14.38
N ILE A 111 -7.31 -9.62 -13.45
CA ILE A 111 -7.86 -8.42 -12.84
C ILE A 111 -7.36 -7.21 -13.64
N HIS A 112 -8.29 -6.45 -14.21
CA HIS A 112 -7.97 -5.30 -15.04
C HIS A 112 -8.19 -4.00 -14.27
N ARG A 113 -7.20 -3.12 -14.29
CA ARG A 113 -7.31 -1.80 -13.66
C ARG A 113 -8.02 -0.86 -14.61
N LYS A 114 -9.02 -0.12 -14.12
CA LYS A 114 -9.75 0.85 -14.94
C LYS A 114 -8.87 1.98 -15.44
N HIS A 115 -7.92 2.42 -14.61
CA HIS A 115 -7.06 3.55 -14.92
C HIS A 115 -5.61 3.13 -14.98
N GLN A 116 -5.33 2.11 -15.78
CA GLN A 116 -4.01 1.54 -15.88
C GLN A 116 -2.98 2.55 -16.38
N SER A 117 -3.39 3.39 -17.30
CA SER A 117 -2.53 4.43 -17.83
C SER A 117 -2.16 5.45 -16.76
N VAL A 118 -3.09 5.77 -15.91
CA VAL A 118 -2.82 6.71 -14.85
C VAL A 118 -1.86 6.10 -13.84
N SER A 119 -2.09 4.85 -13.47
CA SER A 119 -1.22 4.22 -12.50
C SER A 119 0.18 4.00 -13.04
N GLY A 120 0.30 3.82 -14.33
CA GLY A 120 1.61 3.71 -14.94
C GLY A 120 2.19 5.05 -15.28
N GLY A 121 1.33 6.00 -15.53
CA GLY A 121 1.82 7.22 -16.00
C GLY A 121 1.93 8.25 -14.96
N HIS A 122 1.30 8.06 -13.98
CA HIS A 122 1.38 9.11 -13.12
C HIS A 122 2.75 9.45 -13.00
N GLY A 123 2.89 9.96 -13.35
CA GLY A 123 3.99 10.45 -13.27
C GLY A 123 4.50 10.58 -14.52
N GLN A 124 4.24 11.49 -15.26
CA GLN A 124 5.10 11.62 -16.33
C GLN A 124 6.48 11.27 -15.94
N PRO A 125 6.92 11.61 -14.79
CA PRO A 125 8.21 11.12 -14.35
C PRO A 125 8.27 9.63 -14.30
N VAL A 126 7.17 8.97 -14.36
CA VAL A 126 7.16 7.52 -14.36
C VAL A 126 7.83 6.96 -15.58
N ALA A 127 7.65 7.61 -16.68
CA ALA A 127 8.32 7.20 -17.91
C ALA A 127 9.83 7.18 -17.73
N LYS A 128 10.31 7.97 -16.80
CA LYS A 128 11.73 8.07 -16.49
C LYS A 128 11.99 7.53 -15.09
N ILE A 129 11.38 6.44 -14.76
CA ILE A 129 11.49 5.87 -13.43
C ILE A 129 12.95 5.58 -13.11
N PRO A 130 13.41 6.10 -12.00
CA PRO A 130 14.76 5.82 -11.55
C PRO A 130 14.95 4.35 -11.24
N ARG A 131 16.18 3.92 -11.18
CA ARG A 131 16.47 2.55 -10.82
C ARG A 131 15.90 2.17 -9.47
N GLU A 132 15.88 3.11 -8.56
CA GLU A 132 15.34 2.90 -7.23
C GLU A 132 13.89 2.46 -7.27
N ARG A 133 13.14 2.99 -8.23
CA ARG A 133 11.75 2.62 -8.37
C ARG A 133 11.57 1.19 -8.86
N ARG A 134 12.46 0.75 -9.74
CA ARG A 134 12.43 -0.64 -10.16
C ARG A 134 12.79 -1.55 -9.00
N GLN A 135 13.75 -1.10 -8.20
CA GLN A 135 14.14 -1.83 -7.02
C GLN A 135 12.99 -1.91 -6.03
N LYS A 136 12.19 -0.86 -5.95
CA LYS A 136 11.01 -0.90 -5.11
C LYS A 136 10.04 -2.01 -5.54
N SER A 137 9.79 -2.13 -6.82
CA SER A 137 8.94 -3.22 -7.32
C SER A 137 9.49 -4.56 -6.89
N TYR A 138 10.79 -4.68 -6.97
CA TYR A 138 11.46 -5.91 -6.58
C TYR A 138 11.33 -6.12 -5.07
N CYS A 139 11.53 -5.10 -4.28
CA CYS A 139 11.34 -5.18 -2.83
C CYS A 139 9.92 -5.58 -2.48
N SER A 140 8.94 -5.05 -3.20
CA SER A 140 7.54 -5.41 -2.96
C SER A 140 7.23 -6.83 -3.35
N ALA A 141 7.98 -7.40 -4.28
CA ALA A 141 7.77 -8.76 -4.72
C ALA A 141 8.41 -9.78 -3.78
N SER A 142 9.40 -9.36 -3.06
CA SER A 142 10.10 -10.25 -2.14
C SER A 142 9.45 -10.26 -0.77
#